data_8e925ccdb4c14d64a0f8ca706e9edba5
#
_entry.id   8e925ccdb4c14d64a0f8ca706e9edba5
#
_cell.length_a   1.000
_cell.length_b   1.000
_cell.length_c   1.000
_cell.angle_alpha   90.00
_cell.angle_beta   90.00
_cell.angle_gamma   90.00
#
_symmetry.space_group_name_H-M   'P 1'
#
loop_
_entity.id
_entity.type
_entity.pdbx_description
1 polymer ?
#
loop_
_entity_poly.entity_id
_entity_poly.type
_entity_poly.pdbx_seq_one_letter_code
_entity_poly.pdbx_strand_id
1 'polypeptide(L)'
;MYRFPSKQISVTDFGMPLGMKLDPSNRWVKKAEIIPWEEIELRYAALFKNRKGNVAKPLRMALGALLIQTQYQYPDAEVPLQIRETPCLQYFCGMPAYEDKLPFDPSLMVYFRKRLTPEILGEINEMIIAKAEEKEAAPPPDDDTEPPNGGTLIVDATCAPQSIRYPQDTSLLNEARENLEEMVDELHEPKDGVKPRTYRKKARKTYLNTAKKRKKTTKEIRGSVKKQLQYIRRDLGFVDSYLAQGKVLSDWQTQRLSTIKALYDQQLYMWSKRTHKAENRIVSLSQPWVRPIVRGKAKAKCEFGAKLDVSVSNGFVRVEHSSFDAFNEGENLIEIIERYRIREGHYPERVLADGIYRNRDNLAYCKRNGIRLLGKPLGRPKKDAVMDKKLARADEIDRVEVERKFSHAKGSFGLGLIRTRLKETSQTAIALSILALNIAHAGRILRALLRWTLASRRFAIVQ
;
A
#
# COMPACT_ATOMS: atom_id res chain seq x y z
N MET A 1 -7.91 7.83 25.90
CA MET A 1 -6.82 8.22 26.82
C MET A 1 -5.58 7.44 26.48
N TYR A 2 -4.39 8.06 26.49
CA TYR A 2 -3.10 7.40 26.31
C TYR A 2 -2.29 7.43 27.60
N ARG A 3 -1.59 6.32 27.87
CA ARG A 3 -0.62 6.23 28.98
C ARG A 3 0.68 5.72 28.40
N PHE A 4 1.78 6.41 28.72
CA PHE A 4 3.11 5.95 28.29
C PHE A 4 3.39 4.60 28.94
N PRO A 5 3.90 3.63 28.15
CA PRO A 5 4.34 2.36 28.68
C PRO A 5 5.59 2.54 29.56
N SER A 6 5.89 1.54 30.39
CA SER A 6 7.19 1.43 31.04
C SER A 6 8.31 1.35 30.01
N LYS A 7 9.55 1.73 30.40
CA LYS A 7 10.72 1.64 29.52
C LYS A 7 10.86 0.25 28.91
N GLN A 8 11.44 0.21 27.73
CA GLN A 8 11.71 -1.03 27.02
C GLN A 8 12.57 -1.95 27.88
N ILE A 9 12.12 -3.18 28.05
CA ILE A 9 12.84 -4.21 28.81
C ILE A 9 13.91 -4.81 27.90
N SER A 10 15.09 -5.12 28.44
CA SER A 10 16.13 -5.83 27.69
C SER A 10 15.69 -7.28 27.40
N VAL A 11 16.35 -7.91 26.42
CA VAL A 11 16.10 -9.33 26.11
C VAL A 11 16.34 -10.24 27.30
N THR A 12 17.33 -9.91 28.13
CA THR A 12 17.70 -10.68 29.33
C THR A 12 16.67 -10.55 30.44
N ASP A 13 15.93 -9.45 30.49
CA ASP A 13 14.96 -9.14 31.54
C ASP A 13 13.52 -9.58 31.17
N PHE A 14 13.33 -10.05 29.92
CA PHE A 14 12.03 -10.56 29.50
C PHE A 14 11.67 -11.83 30.29
N GLY A 15 10.60 -11.77 31.05
CA GLY A 15 10.13 -12.86 31.90
C GLY A 15 9.64 -14.08 31.08
N MET A 16 10.39 -15.16 31.13
CA MET A 16 10.02 -16.42 30.50
C MET A 16 9.65 -17.45 31.55
N PRO A 17 8.66 -18.37 31.28
CA PRO A 17 8.32 -19.44 32.18
C PRO A 17 9.49 -20.42 32.31
N LEU A 18 9.53 -21.15 33.45
CA LEU A 18 10.48 -22.24 33.73
C LEU A 18 11.97 -21.87 33.61
N GLY A 19 12.33 -20.61 33.82
CA GLY A 19 13.73 -20.15 33.74
C GLY A 19 14.33 -20.15 32.34
N MET A 20 13.53 -20.35 31.30
CA MET A 20 13.98 -20.21 29.90
C MET A 20 14.40 -18.76 29.62
N LYS A 21 15.23 -18.59 28.61
CA LYS A 21 15.64 -17.25 28.12
C LYS A 21 15.26 -17.09 26.67
N LEU A 22 14.90 -15.86 26.29
CA LEU A 22 14.65 -15.53 24.90
C LEU A 22 15.99 -15.54 24.13
N ASP A 23 15.99 -16.16 22.95
CA ASP A 23 17.18 -16.19 22.09
C ASP A 23 17.43 -14.79 21.48
N PRO A 24 18.56 -14.10 21.81
CA PRO A 24 18.90 -12.82 21.24
C PRO A 24 19.14 -12.88 19.72
N SER A 25 19.45 -14.06 19.17
CA SER A 25 19.64 -14.25 17.73
C SER A 25 18.34 -14.30 16.93
N ASN A 26 17.20 -14.43 17.62
CA ASN A 26 15.89 -14.49 16.98
C ASN A 26 15.61 -13.23 16.13
N ARG A 27 15.07 -13.44 14.95
CA ARG A 27 14.82 -12.35 13.99
C ARG A 27 13.89 -11.24 14.51
N TRP A 28 12.95 -11.56 15.40
CA TRP A 28 12.01 -10.58 15.96
C TRP A 28 12.64 -9.78 17.09
N VAL A 29 13.51 -10.43 17.88
CA VAL A 29 14.34 -9.74 18.87
C VAL A 29 15.24 -8.71 18.17
N LYS A 30 15.97 -9.13 17.13
CA LYS A 30 16.81 -8.22 16.33
C LYS A 30 16.04 -7.08 15.67
N LYS A 31 14.81 -7.34 15.19
CA LYS A 31 13.96 -6.28 14.63
C LYS A 31 13.54 -5.26 15.71
N ALA A 32 13.32 -5.71 16.94
CA ALA A 32 12.97 -4.80 18.03
C ALA A 32 14.09 -3.78 18.32
N GLU A 33 15.35 -4.13 18.10
CA GLU A 33 16.52 -3.25 18.32
C GLU A 33 16.71 -2.19 17.22
N ILE A 34 16.20 -2.48 16.01
CA ILE A 34 16.31 -1.57 14.85
C ILE A 34 15.37 -0.38 15.00
N ILE A 35 14.15 -0.63 15.49
CA ILE A 35 13.08 0.36 15.54
C ILE A 35 13.30 1.33 16.72
N PRO A 36 13.32 2.66 16.49
CA PRO A 36 13.47 3.67 17.57
C PRO A 36 12.13 3.87 18.30
N TRP A 37 11.74 2.89 19.12
CA TRP A 37 10.42 2.84 19.74
C TRP A 37 10.10 4.08 20.60
N GLU A 38 11.04 4.61 21.35
CA GLU A 38 10.82 5.74 22.26
C GLU A 38 10.49 7.01 21.50
N GLU A 39 11.19 7.30 20.40
CA GLU A 39 10.94 8.47 19.56
C GLU A 39 9.60 8.39 18.86
N ILE A 40 9.28 7.19 18.32
CA ILE A 40 7.99 6.95 17.64
C ILE A 40 6.83 7.00 18.63
N GLU A 41 7.04 6.54 19.87
CA GLU A 41 6.01 6.57 20.95
C GLU A 41 5.55 7.99 21.24
N LEU A 42 6.45 8.97 21.24
CA LEU A 42 6.11 10.38 21.44
C LEU A 42 5.16 10.89 20.36
N ARG A 43 5.43 10.56 19.10
CA ARG A 43 4.57 10.91 17.96
C ARG A 43 3.19 10.26 18.05
N TYR A 44 3.15 8.98 18.42
CA TYR A 44 1.89 8.26 18.57
C TYR A 44 1.04 8.80 19.74
N ALA A 45 1.68 9.12 20.86
CA ALA A 45 0.99 9.68 22.03
C ALA A 45 0.29 11.00 21.71
N ALA A 46 0.86 11.84 20.86
CA ALA A 46 0.29 13.12 20.42
C ALA A 46 -1.04 12.97 19.65
N LEU A 47 -1.35 11.80 19.12
CA LEU A 47 -2.62 11.54 18.45
C LEU A 47 -3.82 11.46 19.41
N PHE A 48 -3.58 11.30 20.71
CA PHE A 48 -4.62 11.11 21.71
C PHE A 48 -4.94 12.40 22.46
N LYS A 49 -5.81 13.21 21.88
CA LYS A 49 -6.26 14.49 22.47
C LYS A 49 -7.25 14.31 23.64
N ASN A 50 -7.95 13.18 23.68
CA ASN A 50 -8.98 12.93 24.68
C ASN A 50 -8.43 12.22 25.92
N ARG A 51 -8.74 12.73 27.12
CA ARG A 51 -8.34 12.17 28.43
C ARG A 51 -9.41 11.23 29.04
N LYS A 52 -10.55 11.04 28.37
CA LYS A 52 -11.65 10.18 28.82
C LYS A 52 -11.70 8.90 27.97
N GLY A 53 -12.23 7.83 28.53
CA GLY A 53 -12.45 6.53 27.89
C GLY A 53 -11.35 5.50 28.17
N ASN A 54 -11.41 4.37 27.49
CA ASN A 54 -10.47 3.26 27.67
C ASN A 54 -9.03 3.67 27.30
N VAL A 55 -8.06 3.09 28.02
CA VAL A 55 -6.64 3.28 27.74
C VAL A 55 -6.31 2.61 26.40
N ALA A 56 -5.70 3.39 25.51
CA ALA A 56 -5.25 2.87 24.23
C ALA A 56 -4.05 1.93 24.44
N LYS A 57 -3.93 0.92 23.57
CA LYS A 57 -2.73 0.07 23.54
C LYS A 57 -1.50 0.90 23.15
N PRO A 58 -0.32 0.59 23.73
CA PRO A 58 0.93 1.26 23.38
C PRO A 58 1.23 1.18 21.88
N LEU A 59 1.99 2.13 21.35
CA LEU A 59 2.45 2.12 19.96
C LEU A 59 3.11 0.80 19.60
N ARG A 60 4.02 0.34 20.45
CA ARG A 60 4.80 -0.87 20.19
C ARG A 60 3.90 -2.10 20.00
N MET A 61 2.79 -2.19 20.75
CA MET A 61 1.77 -3.21 20.52
C MET A 61 1.04 -2.99 19.19
N ALA A 62 0.61 -1.76 18.89
CA ALA A 62 -0.15 -1.46 17.68
C ALA A 62 0.68 -1.62 16.41
N LEU A 63 1.85 -1.00 16.34
CA LEU A 63 2.75 -1.09 15.18
C LEU A 63 3.36 -2.48 15.07
N GLY A 64 3.73 -3.11 16.20
CA GLY A 64 4.27 -4.46 16.24
C GLY A 64 3.29 -5.48 15.66
N ALA A 65 2.02 -5.42 16.07
CA ALA A 65 0.97 -6.29 15.54
C ALA A 65 0.78 -6.11 14.02
N LEU A 66 0.79 -4.86 13.53
CA LEU A 66 0.67 -4.57 12.09
C LEU A 66 1.89 -5.05 11.29
N LEU A 67 3.10 -4.94 11.83
CA LEU A 67 4.32 -5.46 11.19
C LEU A 67 4.34 -6.99 11.16
N ILE A 68 3.87 -7.66 12.22
CA ILE A 68 3.69 -9.11 12.26
C ILE A 68 2.69 -9.53 11.17
N GLN A 69 1.54 -8.85 11.11
CA GLN A 69 0.55 -9.09 10.06
C GLN A 69 1.14 -8.93 8.66
N THR A 70 1.87 -7.83 8.43
CA THR A 70 2.50 -7.54 7.14
C THR A 70 3.51 -8.61 6.74
N GLN A 71 4.28 -9.14 7.69
CA GLN A 71 5.30 -10.17 7.44
C GLN A 71 4.70 -11.54 7.12
N TYR A 72 3.63 -11.93 7.83
CA TYR A 72 3.06 -13.28 7.72
C TYR A 72 1.75 -13.33 6.94
N GLN A 73 1.18 -12.17 6.62
CA GLN A 73 -0.10 -12.05 5.93
C GLN A 73 -1.27 -12.70 6.68
N TYR A 74 -1.22 -12.71 8.01
CA TYR A 74 -2.27 -13.24 8.86
C TYR A 74 -3.57 -12.43 8.76
N PRO A 75 -4.75 -13.07 8.87
CA PRO A 75 -6.01 -12.37 9.12
C PRO A 75 -5.99 -11.63 10.47
N ASP A 76 -6.84 -10.61 10.61
CA ASP A 76 -6.92 -9.81 11.85
C ASP A 76 -7.17 -10.67 13.10
N ALA A 77 -7.97 -11.73 12.97
CA ALA A 77 -8.28 -12.65 14.06
C ALA A 77 -7.07 -13.50 14.51
N GLU A 78 -6.16 -13.79 13.59
CA GLU A 78 -5.01 -14.65 13.84
C GLU A 78 -3.86 -13.91 14.53
N VAL A 79 -3.69 -12.61 14.28
CA VAL A 79 -2.57 -11.84 14.81
C VAL A 79 -2.46 -11.89 16.34
N PRO A 80 -3.51 -11.60 17.14
CA PRO A 80 -3.41 -11.67 18.60
C PRO A 80 -3.20 -13.10 19.12
N LEU A 81 -3.66 -14.14 18.40
CA LEU A 81 -3.40 -15.54 18.75
C LEU A 81 -1.90 -15.86 18.57
N GLN A 82 -1.33 -15.51 17.45
CA GLN A 82 0.10 -15.71 17.16
C GLN A 82 1.01 -14.94 18.13
N ILE A 83 0.61 -13.74 18.56
CA ILE A 83 1.34 -12.99 19.60
C ILE A 83 1.22 -13.73 20.94
N ARG A 84 0.03 -14.21 21.33
CA ARG A 84 -0.18 -14.97 22.55
C ARG A 84 0.70 -16.22 22.62
N GLU A 85 0.81 -16.96 21.52
CA GLU A 85 1.49 -18.26 21.48
C GLU A 85 3.01 -18.15 21.33
N THR A 86 3.53 -16.97 20.93
CA THR A 86 4.93 -16.82 20.54
C THR A 86 5.68 -15.79 21.39
N PRO A 87 6.55 -16.22 22.33
CA PRO A 87 7.25 -15.31 23.24
C PRO A 87 8.05 -14.20 22.55
N CYS A 88 8.74 -14.49 21.45
CA CYS A 88 9.50 -13.46 20.72
C CYS A 88 8.60 -12.43 20.02
N LEU A 89 7.35 -12.75 19.67
CA LEU A 89 6.37 -11.78 19.18
C LEU A 89 5.83 -10.92 20.33
N GLN A 90 5.63 -11.50 21.52
CA GLN A 90 5.27 -10.74 22.72
C GLN A 90 6.35 -9.73 23.08
N TYR A 91 7.61 -10.15 23.10
CA TYR A 91 8.76 -9.25 23.30
C TYR A 91 8.80 -8.13 22.24
N PHE A 92 8.63 -8.49 20.97
CA PHE A 92 8.58 -7.51 19.86
C PHE A 92 7.47 -6.48 20.06
N CYS A 93 6.31 -6.90 20.53
CA CYS A 93 5.17 -6.04 20.86
C CYS A 93 5.29 -5.27 22.18
N GLY A 94 6.40 -5.40 22.91
CA GLY A 94 6.68 -4.64 24.12
C GLY A 94 6.03 -5.19 25.39
N MET A 95 5.67 -6.47 25.42
CA MET A 95 5.23 -7.12 26.65
C MET A 95 6.44 -7.37 27.57
N PRO A 96 6.28 -7.24 28.90
CA PRO A 96 7.38 -7.41 29.85
C PRO A 96 7.72 -8.87 30.14
N ALA A 97 6.77 -9.77 29.92
CA ALA A 97 6.91 -11.19 30.15
C ALA A 97 5.99 -11.98 29.23
N TYR A 98 6.23 -13.27 29.14
CA TYR A 98 5.31 -14.18 28.49
C TYR A 98 4.00 -14.28 29.27
N GLU A 99 2.90 -14.05 28.57
CA GLU A 99 1.53 -14.18 29.08
C GLU A 99 0.71 -15.04 28.11
N ASP A 100 0.10 -16.12 28.65
CA ASP A 100 -0.87 -16.93 27.88
C ASP A 100 -2.26 -16.28 27.89
N LYS A 101 -2.32 -15.02 27.38
CA LYS A 101 -3.53 -14.22 27.29
C LYS A 101 -3.53 -13.41 26.01
N LEU A 102 -4.71 -13.26 25.39
CA LEU A 102 -4.85 -12.39 24.22
C LEU A 102 -4.44 -10.94 24.56
N PRO A 103 -3.46 -10.36 23.87
CA PRO A 103 -2.98 -9.02 24.16
C PRO A 103 -4.01 -7.94 23.85
N PHE A 104 -4.91 -8.20 22.91
CA PHE A 104 -6.00 -7.31 22.49
C PHE A 104 -7.06 -8.06 21.69
N ASP A 105 -8.25 -7.46 21.57
CA ASP A 105 -9.32 -7.98 20.70
C ASP A 105 -9.00 -7.73 19.21
N PRO A 106 -9.22 -8.71 18.32
CA PRO A 106 -8.92 -8.60 16.88
C PRO A 106 -9.51 -7.36 16.20
N SER A 107 -10.64 -6.85 16.66
CA SER A 107 -11.27 -5.65 16.11
C SER A 107 -10.39 -4.40 16.24
N LEU A 108 -9.44 -4.37 17.18
CA LEU A 108 -8.49 -3.28 17.35
C LEU A 108 -7.53 -3.13 16.17
N MET A 109 -7.30 -4.19 15.38
CA MET A 109 -6.45 -4.11 14.18
C MET A 109 -6.92 -3.05 13.18
N VAL A 110 -8.23 -2.87 13.03
CA VAL A 110 -8.80 -1.81 12.19
C VAL A 110 -8.47 -0.43 12.75
N TYR A 111 -8.58 -0.25 14.08
CA TYR A 111 -8.26 1.02 14.73
C TYR A 111 -6.75 1.32 14.70
N PHE A 112 -5.90 0.31 14.80
CA PHE A 112 -4.44 0.49 14.65
C PHE A 112 -4.11 1.02 13.25
N ARG A 113 -4.68 0.41 12.18
CA ARG A 113 -4.51 0.88 10.81
C ARG A 113 -5.06 2.30 10.56
N LYS A 114 -6.18 2.66 11.18
CA LYS A 114 -6.74 4.02 11.05
C LYS A 114 -5.91 5.09 11.77
N ARG A 115 -5.25 4.75 12.87
CA ARG A 115 -4.41 5.69 13.64
C ARG A 115 -3.01 5.86 13.04
N LEU A 116 -2.41 4.77 12.60
CA LEU A 116 -1.10 4.78 11.94
C LEU A 116 -1.30 5.08 10.46
N THR A 117 -1.59 6.34 10.14
CA THR A 117 -1.82 6.79 8.77
C THR A 117 -0.56 6.66 7.91
N PRO A 118 -0.66 6.73 6.57
CA PRO A 118 0.51 6.69 5.69
C PRO A 118 1.55 7.76 6.00
N GLU A 119 1.11 8.96 6.43
CA GLU A 119 1.97 10.08 6.78
C GLU A 119 2.81 9.75 8.02
N ILE A 120 2.18 9.23 9.08
CA ILE A 120 2.87 8.81 10.31
C ILE A 120 3.82 7.65 10.02
N LEU A 121 3.42 6.69 9.20
CA LEU A 121 4.29 5.60 8.79
C LEU A 121 5.45 6.07 7.93
N GLY A 122 5.26 7.13 7.13
CA GLY A 122 6.32 7.81 6.41
C GLY A 122 7.34 8.46 7.35
N GLU A 123 6.88 9.20 8.37
CA GLU A 123 7.76 9.77 9.41
C GLU A 123 8.55 8.66 10.14
N ILE A 124 7.90 7.57 10.52
CA ILE A 124 8.55 6.41 11.14
C ILE A 124 9.61 5.80 10.21
N ASN A 125 9.30 5.73 8.91
CA ASN A 125 10.21 5.23 7.90
C ASN A 125 11.50 6.09 7.85
N GLU A 126 11.37 7.41 7.83
CA GLU A 126 12.53 8.32 7.85
C GLU A 126 13.34 8.19 9.15
N MET A 127 12.70 8.04 10.32
CA MET A 127 13.41 7.80 11.58
C MET A 127 14.25 6.50 11.55
N ILE A 128 13.71 5.43 10.93
CA ILE A 128 14.44 4.16 10.79
C ILE A 128 15.59 4.30 9.82
N ILE A 129 15.41 5.03 8.72
CA ILE A 129 16.45 5.29 7.72
C ILE A 129 17.57 6.10 8.37
N ALA A 130 17.26 7.24 8.99
CA ALA A 130 18.23 8.10 9.65
C ALA A 130 19.08 7.30 10.69
N LYS A 131 18.42 6.53 11.55
CA LYS A 131 19.13 5.68 12.53
C LYS A 131 20.04 4.63 11.89
N ALA A 132 19.69 4.14 10.70
CA ALA A 132 20.51 3.16 9.98
C ALA A 132 21.71 3.84 9.29
N GLU A 133 21.52 5.04 8.73
CA GLU A 133 22.53 5.83 8.04
C GLU A 133 23.52 6.50 9.03
N GLU A 134 23.08 6.97 10.20
CA GLU A 134 23.96 7.48 11.26
C GLU A 134 25.08 6.51 11.65
N LYS A 135 24.85 5.21 11.51
CA LYS A 135 25.84 4.16 11.79
C LYS A 135 26.84 3.95 10.66
N GLU A 136 26.59 4.51 9.48
CA GLU A 136 27.45 4.43 8.29
C GLU A 136 28.16 5.75 7.98
N ALA A 137 27.71 6.88 8.56
CA ALA A 137 28.21 8.20 8.20
C ALA A 137 29.67 8.42 8.62
N ALA A 138 30.48 8.87 7.66
CA ALA A 138 31.76 9.52 7.94
C ALA A 138 31.54 10.95 8.52
N PRO A 139 32.48 11.52 9.27
CA PRO A 139 32.33 12.86 9.80
C PRO A 139 32.13 13.90 8.67
N PRO A 140 31.28 14.92 8.89
CA PRO A 140 31.01 15.94 7.87
C PRO A 140 32.26 16.71 7.48
N PRO A 141 32.39 17.16 6.22
CA PRO A 141 33.50 18.04 5.82
C PRO A 141 33.36 19.44 6.45
N ASP A 142 34.49 20.01 6.85
CA ASP A 142 34.62 21.30 7.54
C ASP A 142 34.55 22.51 6.62
N ASP A 143 33.65 22.59 5.64
CA ASP A 143 33.64 23.75 4.72
C ASP A 143 32.21 24.26 4.43
N ASP A 144 32.02 25.59 4.42
CA ASP A 144 30.78 26.35 4.16
C ASP A 144 30.31 26.34 2.68
N THR A 145 30.88 25.50 1.84
CA THR A 145 30.47 25.35 0.43
C THR A 145 29.30 24.41 0.29
N GLU A 146 28.33 24.74 -0.59
CA GLU A 146 27.25 23.81 -0.93
C GLU A 146 27.85 22.44 -1.31
N PRO A 147 27.43 21.36 -0.68
CA PRO A 147 28.01 20.05 -0.96
C PRO A 147 27.78 19.67 -2.43
N PRO A 148 28.78 19.06 -3.09
CA PRO A 148 28.62 18.62 -4.47
C PRO A 148 27.51 17.59 -4.59
N ASN A 149 26.91 17.50 -5.79
CA ASN A 149 25.91 16.46 -6.09
C ASN A 149 26.46 15.06 -5.72
N GLY A 150 25.68 14.27 -5.03
CA GLY A 150 26.14 12.96 -4.53
C GLY A 150 25.05 11.91 -4.51
N GLY A 151 25.45 10.65 -4.50
CA GLY A 151 24.54 9.52 -4.41
C GLY A 151 23.75 9.21 -5.69
N THR A 152 22.94 8.17 -5.61
CA THR A 152 22.11 7.67 -6.71
C THR A 152 20.65 7.64 -6.26
N LEU A 153 19.80 8.30 -7.04
CA LEU A 153 18.35 8.23 -6.88
C LEU A 153 17.75 7.33 -7.98
N ILE A 154 17.13 6.23 -7.60
CA ILE A 154 16.44 5.34 -8.53
C ILE A 154 14.95 5.58 -8.39
N VAL A 155 14.24 5.85 -9.51
CA VAL A 155 12.79 6.13 -9.50
C VAL A 155 12.09 5.18 -10.47
N ASP A 156 11.01 4.57 -10.01
CA ASP A 156 10.13 3.75 -10.85
C ASP A 156 8.72 3.66 -10.27
N ALA A 157 7.74 3.37 -11.12
CA ALA A 157 6.36 3.19 -10.69
C ALA A 157 5.97 1.72 -10.59
N THR A 158 5.17 1.41 -9.58
CA THR A 158 4.59 0.07 -9.43
C THR A 158 3.10 0.15 -9.11
N CYS A 159 2.42 -1.00 -9.16
CA CYS A 159 1.05 -1.14 -8.68
C CYS A 159 1.02 -2.00 -7.42
N ALA A 160 0.20 -1.57 -6.45
CA ALA A 160 -0.23 -2.37 -5.30
C ALA A 160 -1.65 -2.88 -5.58
N PRO A 161 -1.81 -4.13 -6.04
CA PRO A 161 -3.10 -4.68 -6.42
C PRO A 161 -4.02 -4.82 -5.20
N GLN A 162 -5.27 -4.42 -5.37
CA GLN A 162 -6.31 -4.55 -4.36
C GLN A 162 -7.01 -5.91 -4.48
N SER A 163 -7.34 -6.50 -3.34
CA SER A 163 -8.10 -7.76 -3.28
C SER A 163 -9.57 -7.53 -3.65
N ILE A 164 -9.85 -7.49 -4.94
CA ILE A 164 -11.18 -7.41 -5.51
C ILE A 164 -11.43 -8.61 -6.43
N ARG A 165 -12.71 -8.95 -6.62
CA ARG A 165 -13.08 -9.89 -7.68
C ARG A 165 -12.67 -9.31 -9.03
N TYR A 166 -12.14 -10.14 -9.94
CA TYR A 166 -11.83 -9.68 -11.30
C TYR A 166 -13.09 -9.06 -11.94
N PRO A 167 -13.05 -7.79 -12.35
CA PRO A 167 -14.22 -7.05 -12.77
C PRO A 167 -14.71 -7.51 -14.15
N GLN A 168 -15.92 -8.07 -14.17
CA GLN A 168 -16.66 -8.35 -15.38
C GLN A 168 -17.93 -7.52 -15.36
N ASP A 169 -18.26 -6.82 -16.46
CA ASP A 169 -19.42 -5.93 -16.53
C ASP A 169 -20.71 -6.63 -16.10
N THR A 170 -20.92 -7.88 -16.55
CA THR A 170 -22.08 -8.68 -16.16
C THR A 170 -22.13 -9.04 -14.67
N SER A 171 -20.96 -9.26 -14.02
CA SER A 171 -20.92 -9.58 -12.60
C SER A 171 -21.13 -8.35 -11.73
N LEU A 172 -20.58 -7.21 -12.12
CA LEU A 172 -20.80 -5.92 -11.44
C LEU A 172 -22.27 -5.51 -11.49
N LEU A 173 -22.90 -5.62 -12.66
CA LEU A 173 -24.32 -5.31 -12.81
C LEU A 173 -25.21 -6.29 -12.04
N ASN A 174 -24.85 -7.58 -11.98
CA ASN A 174 -25.59 -8.54 -11.18
C ASN A 174 -25.50 -8.23 -9.68
N GLU A 175 -24.32 -7.87 -9.18
CA GLU A 175 -24.10 -7.44 -7.78
C GLU A 175 -24.91 -6.17 -7.47
N ALA A 176 -24.89 -5.18 -8.38
CA ALA A 176 -25.67 -3.95 -8.22
C ALA A 176 -27.19 -4.24 -8.14
N ARG A 177 -27.68 -5.12 -9.01
CA ARG A 177 -29.08 -5.55 -8.99
C ARG A 177 -29.46 -6.24 -7.67
N GLU A 178 -28.62 -7.17 -7.18
CA GLU A 178 -28.86 -7.88 -5.93
C GLU A 178 -28.94 -6.92 -4.74
N ASN A 179 -28.05 -5.94 -4.65
CA ASN A 179 -28.11 -4.89 -3.61
C ASN A 179 -29.39 -4.05 -3.71
N LEU A 180 -29.86 -3.70 -4.92
CA LEU A 180 -31.11 -2.97 -5.08
C LEU A 180 -32.32 -3.81 -4.68
N GLU A 181 -32.33 -5.11 -4.99
CA GLU A 181 -33.38 -6.02 -4.55
C GLU A 181 -33.47 -6.13 -3.03
N GLU A 182 -32.32 -6.14 -2.32
CA GLU A 182 -32.25 -6.09 -0.87
C GLU A 182 -32.79 -4.76 -0.32
N MET A 183 -32.40 -3.62 -0.92
CA MET A 183 -32.95 -2.31 -0.54
C MET A 183 -34.47 -2.23 -0.72
N VAL A 184 -35.01 -2.78 -1.83
CA VAL A 184 -36.46 -2.87 -2.05
C VAL A 184 -37.13 -3.75 -1.00
N ASP A 185 -36.47 -4.85 -0.60
CA ASP A 185 -36.99 -5.75 0.43
C ASP A 185 -37.07 -5.08 1.81
N GLU A 186 -36.08 -4.28 2.18
CA GLU A 186 -36.01 -3.58 3.46
C GLU A 186 -36.92 -2.32 3.52
N LEU A 187 -37.04 -1.60 2.40
CA LEU A 187 -37.89 -0.41 2.33
C LEU A 187 -39.37 -0.72 2.28
N HIS A 188 -39.75 -1.93 1.77
CA HIS A 188 -41.15 -2.30 1.64
C HIS A 188 -41.75 -2.76 2.97
N GLU A 189 -42.85 -2.15 3.36
CA GLU A 189 -43.66 -2.50 4.53
C GLU A 189 -45.05 -3.07 4.08
N PRO A 190 -45.68 -3.92 4.90
CA PRO A 190 -47.00 -4.48 4.56
C PRO A 190 -48.10 -3.42 4.26
N LYS A 191 -47.99 -2.24 4.87
CA LYS A 191 -48.90 -1.10 4.65
C LYS A 191 -48.75 -0.47 3.25
N ASP A 192 -47.67 -0.72 2.52
CA ASP A 192 -47.41 -0.16 1.20
C ASP A 192 -48.15 -0.96 0.08
N GLY A 193 -48.91 -1.97 0.46
CA GLY A 193 -49.64 -2.80 -0.47
C GLY A 193 -48.81 -3.93 -1.11
N VAL A 194 -48.99 -4.15 -2.39
CA VAL A 194 -48.30 -5.27 -3.09
C VAL A 194 -46.86 -4.88 -3.38
N LYS A 195 -45.94 -5.74 -2.92
CA LYS A 195 -44.51 -5.56 -3.16
C LYS A 195 -44.15 -5.54 -4.64
N PRO A 196 -43.37 -4.58 -5.13
CA PRO A 196 -42.96 -4.51 -6.53
C PRO A 196 -42.20 -5.76 -6.98
N ARG A 197 -42.52 -6.21 -8.22
CA ARG A 197 -41.85 -7.38 -8.82
C ARG A 197 -40.47 -7.03 -9.35
N THR A 198 -39.39 -7.43 -8.66
CA THR A 198 -37.99 -7.25 -9.08
C THR A 198 -37.56 -8.31 -10.11
N TYR A 199 -38.34 -9.37 -10.34
CA TYR A 199 -38.01 -10.49 -11.24
C TYR A 199 -36.66 -11.18 -10.94
N ARG A 200 -36.21 -11.17 -9.69
CA ARG A 200 -34.89 -11.66 -9.22
C ARG A 200 -34.53 -13.06 -9.72
N LYS A 201 -35.47 -14.01 -9.69
CA LYS A 201 -35.23 -15.38 -10.17
C LYS A 201 -34.89 -15.41 -11.66
N LYS A 202 -35.62 -14.64 -12.50
CA LYS A 202 -35.41 -14.54 -13.95
C LYS A 202 -34.10 -13.81 -14.26
N ALA A 203 -33.80 -12.72 -13.55
CA ALA A 203 -32.60 -11.94 -13.70
C ALA A 203 -31.34 -12.75 -13.33
N ARG A 204 -31.39 -13.48 -12.22
CA ARG A 204 -30.33 -14.40 -11.79
C ARG A 204 -30.08 -15.53 -12.79
N LYS A 205 -31.18 -16.16 -13.29
CA LYS A 205 -31.07 -17.21 -14.32
C LYS A 205 -30.39 -16.67 -15.59
N THR A 206 -30.77 -15.46 -16.03
CA THR A 206 -30.17 -14.80 -17.21
C THR A 206 -28.67 -14.54 -16.99
N TYR A 207 -28.28 -14.05 -15.82
CA TYR A 207 -26.86 -13.86 -15.44
C TYR A 207 -26.11 -15.19 -15.47
N LEU A 208 -26.62 -16.22 -14.77
CA LEU A 208 -25.95 -17.52 -14.66
C LEU A 208 -25.80 -18.22 -16.01
N ASN A 209 -26.77 -18.12 -16.89
CA ASN A 209 -26.69 -18.68 -18.25
C ASN A 209 -25.52 -18.11 -19.05
N THR A 210 -25.20 -16.81 -18.84
CA THR A 210 -24.04 -16.19 -19.47
C THR A 210 -22.76 -16.49 -18.68
N ALA A 211 -22.79 -16.40 -17.34
CA ALA A 211 -21.62 -16.55 -16.49
C ALA A 211 -20.98 -17.94 -16.60
N LYS A 212 -21.79 -19.00 -16.67
CA LYS A 212 -21.34 -20.41 -16.75
C LYS A 212 -20.71 -20.80 -18.08
N LYS A 213 -20.94 -20.06 -19.15
CA LYS A 213 -20.38 -20.39 -20.46
C LYS A 213 -18.86 -20.20 -20.47
N ARG A 214 -18.11 -21.21 -20.92
CA ARG A 214 -16.66 -21.15 -21.09
C ARG A 214 -16.26 -20.19 -22.22
N LYS A 215 -16.94 -20.27 -23.37
CA LYS A 215 -16.77 -19.35 -24.50
C LYS A 215 -18.02 -18.50 -24.64
N LYS A 216 -17.85 -17.19 -24.74
CA LYS A 216 -18.93 -16.20 -24.85
C LYS A 216 -18.66 -15.33 -26.07
N THR A 217 -19.69 -15.14 -26.89
CA THR A 217 -19.62 -14.20 -28.00
C THR A 217 -19.86 -12.77 -27.51
N THR A 218 -19.37 -11.79 -28.22
CA THR A 218 -19.62 -10.37 -27.93
C THR A 218 -21.11 -10.05 -27.92
N LYS A 219 -21.87 -10.66 -28.82
CA LYS A 219 -23.35 -10.52 -28.92
C LYS A 219 -24.05 -11.01 -27.64
N GLU A 220 -23.64 -12.17 -27.11
CA GLU A 220 -24.18 -12.74 -25.87
C GLU A 220 -23.87 -11.86 -24.65
N ILE A 221 -22.61 -11.41 -24.53
CA ILE A 221 -22.19 -10.51 -23.43
C ILE A 221 -23.01 -9.22 -23.49
N ARG A 222 -23.10 -8.56 -24.65
CA ARG A 222 -23.89 -7.33 -24.84
C ARG A 222 -25.36 -7.53 -24.53
N GLY A 223 -25.95 -8.67 -24.97
CA GLY A 223 -27.32 -9.02 -24.65
C GLY A 223 -27.57 -9.22 -23.16
N SER A 224 -26.64 -9.85 -22.46
CA SER A 224 -26.69 -10.02 -21.00
C SER A 224 -26.56 -8.68 -20.25
N VAL A 225 -25.60 -7.84 -20.63
CA VAL A 225 -25.44 -6.47 -20.08
C VAL A 225 -26.74 -5.66 -20.27
N LYS A 226 -27.33 -5.65 -21.48
CA LYS A 226 -28.59 -4.95 -21.74
C LYS A 226 -29.69 -5.38 -20.79
N LYS A 227 -29.88 -6.70 -20.59
CA LYS A 227 -30.89 -7.24 -19.69
C LYS A 227 -30.65 -6.84 -18.23
N GLN A 228 -29.40 -6.90 -17.74
CA GLN A 228 -29.08 -6.47 -16.38
C GLN A 228 -29.34 -4.97 -16.20
N LEU A 229 -28.97 -4.13 -17.16
CA LEU A 229 -29.26 -2.69 -17.13
C LEU A 229 -30.77 -2.42 -17.04
N GLN A 230 -31.61 -3.19 -17.76
CA GLN A 230 -33.08 -3.05 -17.70
C GLN A 230 -33.62 -3.41 -16.30
N TYR A 231 -33.07 -4.47 -15.66
CA TYR A 231 -33.47 -4.84 -14.29
C TYR A 231 -33.07 -3.75 -13.30
N ILE A 232 -31.79 -3.29 -13.33
CA ILE A 232 -31.30 -2.24 -12.45
C ILE A 232 -32.10 -0.94 -12.60
N ARG A 233 -32.36 -0.50 -13.83
CA ARG A 233 -33.18 0.70 -14.10
C ARG A 233 -34.54 0.65 -13.41
N ARG A 234 -35.21 -0.50 -13.49
CA ARG A 234 -36.51 -0.69 -12.86
C ARG A 234 -36.41 -0.70 -11.35
N ASP A 235 -35.42 -1.43 -10.81
CA ASP A 235 -35.24 -1.57 -9.36
C ASP A 235 -34.77 -0.24 -8.73
N LEU A 236 -33.98 0.60 -9.43
CA LEU A 236 -33.71 1.99 -9.06
C LEU A 236 -35.00 2.82 -8.97
N GLY A 237 -35.90 2.69 -9.93
CA GLY A 237 -37.21 3.38 -9.90
C GLY A 237 -38.05 2.99 -8.67
N PHE A 238 -37.98 1.74 -8.22
CA PHE A 238 -38.68 1.30 -7.00
C PHE A 238 -38.04 1.91 -5.74
N VAL A 239 -36.71 1.88 -5.64
CA VAL A 239 -36.00 2.50 -4.50
C VAL A 239 -36.27 4.01 -4.46
N ASP A 240 -36.16 4.71 -5.60
CA ASP A 240 -36.39 6.15 -5.67
C ASP A 240 -37.87 6.49 -5.30
N SER A 241 -38.84 5.65 -5.67
CA SER A 241 -40.26 5.82 -5.28
C SER A 241 -40.44 5.70 -3.75
N TYR A 242 -39.77 4.73 -3.09
CA TYR A 242 -39.84 4.58 -1.64
C TYR A 242 -39.18 5.77 -0.90
N LEU A 243 -38.05 6.23 -1.41
CA LEU A 243 -37.39 7.40 -0.85
C LEU A 243 -38.24 8.68 -0.98
N ALA A 244 -38.95 8.84 -2.12
CA ALA A 244 -39.88 9.95 -2.32
C ALA A 244 -41.10 9.88 -1.37
N GLN A 245 -41.45 8.71 -0.88
CA GLN A 245 -42.47 8.49 0.15
C GLN A 245 -41.97 8.76 1.59
N GLY A 246 -40.73 9.23 1.75
CA GLY A 246 -40.13 9.54 3.04
C GLY A 246 -39.48 8.36 3.76
N LYS A 247 -39.31 7.21 3.10
CA LYS A 247 -38.56 6.11 3.67
C LYS A 247 -37.07 6.39 3.66
N VAL A 248 -36.32 5.85 4.62
CA VAL A 248 -34.92 6.19 4.87
C VAL A 248 -34.06 4.93 4.74
N LEU A 249 -32.96 5.06 4.01
CA LEU A 249 -31.89 4.08 3.95
C LEU A 249 -30.84 4.38 5.03
N SER A 250 -30.14 3.37 5.50
CA SER A 250 -28.95 3.57 6.33
C SER A 250 -27.85 4.32 5.55
N ASP A 251 -26.90 4.95 6.26
CA ASP A 251 -25.77 5.67 5.64
C ASP A 251 -24.99 4.78 4.66
N TRP A 252 -24.75 3.54 5.05
CA TRP A 252 -24.09 2.56 4.18
C TRP A 252 -24.88 2.28 2.89
N GLN A 253 -26.19 2.09 3.01
CA GLN A 253 -27.06 1.84 1.84
C GLN A 253 -27.16 3.08 0.94
N THR A 254 -27.22 4.27 1.52
CA THR A 254 -27.22 5.54 0.78
C THR A 254 -25.93 5.69 -0.04
N GLN A 255 -24.78 5.43 0.56
CA GLN A 255 -23.51 5.43 -0.16
C GLN A 255 -23.45 4.34 -1.24
N ARG A 256 -23.98 3.15 -0.94
CA ARG A 256 -24.05 2.04 -1.89
C ARG A 256 -24.95 2.38 -3.07
N LEU A 257 -26.13 2.98 -2.84
CA LEU A 257 -27.05 3.41 -3.86
C LEU A 257 -26.42 4.46 -4.80
N SER A 258 -25.70 5.44 -4.24
CA SER A 258 -24.94 6.42 -5.04
C SER A 258 -23.93 5.73 -5.96
N THR A 259 -23.18 4.76 -5.44
CA THR A 259 -22.21 3.98 -6.22
C THR A 259 -22.91 3.16 -7.31
N ILE A 260 -24.08 2.56 -7.03
CA ILE A 260 -24.84 1.79 -8.02
C ILE A 260 -25.37 2.69 -9.13
N LYS A 261 -25.86 3.90 -8.83
CA LYS A 261 -26.31 4.88 -9.83
C LYS A 261 -25.13 5.27 -10.75
N ALA A 262 -23.98 5.61 -10.19
CA ALA A 262 -22.77 5.92 -10.96
C ALA A 262 -22.32 4.72 -11.83
N LEU A 263 -22.34 3.50 -11.30
CA LEU A 263 -22.04 2.29 -12.07
C LEU A 263 -23.04 2.05 -13.19
N TYR A 264 -24.32 2.28 -12.94
CA TYR A 264 -25.38 2.13 -13.96
C TYR A 264 -25.13 3.08 -15.14
N ASP A 265 -24.89 4.35 -14.87
CA ASP A 265 -24.60 5.37 -15.89
C ASP A 265 -23.34 5.04 -16.70
N GLN A 266 -22.26 4.64 -16.00
CA GLN A 266 -21.03 4.16 -16.64
C GLN A 266 -21.29 2.98 -17.58
N GLN A 267 -22.00 1.97 -17.13
CA GLN A 267 -22.25 0.76 -17.90
C GLN A 267 -23.23 1.01 -19.07
N LEU A 268 -24.20 1.90 -18.87
CA LEU A 268 -25.09 2.35 -19.94
C LEU A 268 -24.33 3.11 -21.03
N TYR A 269 -23.44 4.02 -20.65
CA TYR A 269 -22.54 4.72 -21.55
C TYR A 269 -21.68 3.75 -22.36
N MET A 270 -20.97 2.84 -21.66
CA MET A 270 -20.10 1.83 -22.31
C MET A 270 -20.88 0.92 -23.25
N TRP A 271 -22.07 0.51 -22.86
CA TRP A 271 -22.94 -0.32 -23.69
C TRP A 271 -23.44 0.44 -24.95
N SER A 272 -23.89 1.69 -24.80
CA SER A 272 -24.41 2.53 -25.89
C SER A 272 -23.29 2.90 -26.89
N LYS A 273 -22.14 3.33 -26.43
CA LYS A 273 -20.99 3.74 -27.25
C LYS A 273 -20.15 2.56 -27.77
N ARG A 274 -20.46 1.32 -27.39
CA ARG A 274 -19.67 0.11 -27.74
C ARG A 274 -18.20 0.21 -27.34
N THR A 275 -17.92 0.84 -26.21
CA THR A 275 -16.57 1.02 -25.67
C THR A 275 -16.39 0.23 -24.39
N HIS A 276 -15.12 -0.11 -24.06
CA HIS A 276 -14.72 -0.64 -22.76
C HIS A 276 -14.00 0.41 -21.90
N LYS A 277 -13.94 1.66 -22.39
CA LYS A 277 -13.29 2.78 -21.69
C LYS A 277 -14.37 3.69 -21.11
N ALA A 278 -14.21 4.07 -19.87
CA ALA A 278 -14.96 5.11 -19.18
C ALA A 278 -14.00 5.87 -18.26
N GLU A 279 -14.23 7.16 -18.12
CA GLU A 279 -13.51 7.96 -17.16
C GLU A 279 -13.85 7.50 -15.73
N ASN A 280 -12.88 7.51 -14.83
CA ASN A 280 -13.05 7.08 -13.42
C ASN A 280 -13.76 5.73 -13.27
N ARG A 281 -13.46 4.77 -14.15
CA ARG A 281 -14.16 3.50 -14.26
C ARG A 281 -14.23 2.75 -12.93
N ILE A 282 -15.45 2.55 -12.41
CA ILE A 282 -15.76 1.73 -11.25
C ILE A 282 -15.60 0.26 -11.64
N VAL A 283 -14.78 -0.48 -10.88
CA VAL A 283 -14.47 -1.89 -11.09
C VAL A 283 -14.88 -2.79 -9.91
N SER A 284 -15.32 -2.18 -8.81
CA SER A 284 -15.82 -2.87 -7.62
C SER A 284 -16.88 -2.01 -6.94
N LEU A 285 -18.00 -2.61 -6.56
CA LEU A 285 -19.02 -1.92 -5.77
C LEU A 285 -18.61 -1.75 -4.30
N SER A 286 -17.90 -2.71 -3.75
CA SER A 286 -17.43 -2.66 -2.38
C SER A 286 -16.24 -1.73 -2.19
N GLN A 287 -15.48 -1.46 -3.27
CA GLN A 287 -14.30 -0.62 -3.28
C GLN A 287 -14.33 0.31 -4.51
N PRO A 288 -15.25 1.30 -4.53
CA PRO A 288 -15.51 2.11 -5.72
C PRO A 288 -14.38 3.07 -6.09
N TRP A 289 -13.39 3.26 -5.21
CA TRP A 289 -12.20 4.06 -5.47
C TRP A 289 -11.12 3.31 -6.26
N VAL A 290 -11.18 1.96 -6.35
CA VAL A 290 -10.22 1.18 -7.10
C VAL A 290 -10.39 1.40 -8.59
N ARG A 291 -9.28 1.62 -9.30
CA ARG A 291 -9.26 1.88 -10.74
C ARG A 291 -8.43 0.84 -11.49
N PRO A 292 -8.72 0.66 -12.79
CA PRO A 292 -7.86 -0.13 -13.67
C PRO A 292 -6.58 0.65 -13.98
N ILE A 293 -5.42 0.03 -13.72
CA ILE A 293 -4.09 0.56 -14.04
C ILE A 293 -3.53 -0.25 -15.19
N VAL A 294 -3.32 0.40 -16.34
CA VAL A 294 -2.76 -0.24 -17.53
C VAL A 294 -1.25 -0.28 -17.41
N ARG A 295 -0.66 -1.48 -17.46
CA ARG A 295 0.78 -1.67 -17.29
C ARG A 295 1.51 -2.21 -18.52
N GLY A 296 0.83 -2.52 -19.58
CA GLY A 296 1.43 -3.02 -20.82
C GLY A 296 2.18 -4.37 -20.72
N LYS A 297 2.12 -5.05 -19.57
CA LYS A 297 2.81 -6.34 -19.37
C LYS A 297 2.12 -7.48 -20.13
N ALA A 298 2.92 -8.41 -20.68
CA ALA A 298 2.39 -9.52 -21.46
C ALA A 298 1.41 -10.43 -20.70
N LYS A 299 1.64 -10.68 -19.40
CA LYS A 299 0.78 -11.55 -18.55
C LYS A 299 -0.43 -10.84 -17.96
N ALA A 300 -0.34 -9.54 -17.67
CA ALA A 300 -1.42 -8.77 -17.07
C ALA A 300 -1.43 -7.36 -17.67
N LYS A 301 -2.31 -7.14 -18.64
CA LYS A 301 -2.44 -5.83 -19.30
C LYS A 301 -2.97 -4.75 -18.37
N CYS A 302 -3.72 -5.13 -17.34
CA CYS A 302 -4.36 -4.24 -16.40
C CYS A 302 -4.31 -4.84 -14.99
N GLU A 303 -3.87 -4.07 -14.02
CA GLU A 303 -3.94 -4.35 -12.59
C GLU A 303 -4.99 -3.42 -11.96
N PHE A 304 -5.55 -3.81 -10.81
CA PHE A 304 -6.61 -3.06 -10.12
C PHE A 304 -6.13 -2.73 -8.71
N GLY A 305 -5.84 -1.48 -8.43
CA GLY A 305 -5.29 -1.09 -7.14
C GLY A 305 -4.74 0.34 -7.13
N ALA A 306 -3.77 0.62 -6.25
CA ALA A 306 -3.08 1.89 -6.22
C ALA A 306 -1.85 1.88 -7.13
N LYS A 307 -1.62 2.97 -7.86
CA LYS A 307 -0.37 3.26 -8.54
C LYS A 307 0.54 3.99 -7.56
N LEU A 308 1.78 3.54 -7.46
CA LEU A 308 2.80 4.07 -6.56
C LEU A 308 3.96 4.58 -7.37
N ASP A 309 4.42 5.79 -7.08
CA ASP A 309 5.72 6.31 -7.48
C ASP A 309 6.68 6.10 -6.33
N VAL A 310 7.79 5.45 -6.58
CA VAL A 310 8.70 4.95 -5.56
C VAL A 310 10.11 5.39 -5.87
N SER A 311 10.82 5.88 -4.87
CA SER A 311 12.25 6.14 -4.96
C SER A 311 13.07 5.14 -4.13
N VAL A 312 14.30 4.88 -4.58
CA VAL A 312 15.29 4.11 -3.85
C VAL A 312 16.58 4.92 -3.77
N SER A 313 17.06 5.10 -2.55
CA SER A 313 18.33 5.77 -2.23
C SER A 313 19.01 4.96 -1.14
N ASN A 314 20.30 4.68 -1.26
CA ASN A 314 21.08 3.87 -0.30
C ASN A 314 20.42 2.52 0.04
N GLY A 315 19.67 1.95 -0.91
CA GLY A 315 18.90 0.71 -0.70
C GLY A 315 17.62 0.86 0.13
N PHE A 316 17.28 2.05 0.61
CA PHE A 316 16.02 2.36 1.27
C PHE A 316 14.96 2.82 0.27
N VAL A 317 13.71 2.44 0.54
CA VAL A 317 12.55 2.66 -0.34
C VAL A 317 11.64 3.72 0.26
N ARG A 318 11.19 4.67 -0.57
CA ARG A 318 10.21 5.70 -0.18
C ARG A 318 9.05 5.71 -1.17
N VAL A 319 7.83 5.88 -0.67
CA VAL A 319 6.65 6.14 -1.51
C VAL A 319 6.56 7.64 -1.72
N GLU A 320 6.89 8.09 -2.90
CA GLU A 320 6.89 9.52 -3.24
C GLU A 320 5.48 10.01 -3.62
N HIS A 321 4.73 9.19 -4.34
CA HIS A 321 3.34 9.46 -4.66
C HIS A 321 2.51 8.17 -4.67
N SER A 322 1.26 8.25 -4.22
CA SER A 322 0.33 7.11 -4.21
C SER A 322 -1.07 7.58 -4.59
N SER A 323 -1.65 6.96 -5.61
CA SER A 323 -3.03 7.26 -6.03
C SER A 323 -3.73 6.00 -6.51
N PHE A 324 -5.04 5.93 -6.27
CA PHE A 324 -5.91 4.94 -6.91
C PHE A 324 -6.31 5.38 -8.33
N ASP A 325 -6.24 6.66 -8.63
CA ASP A 325 -6.45 7.19 -9.97
C ASP A 325 -5.15 7.12 -10.77
N ALA A 326 -5.28 6.95 -12.08
CA ALA A 326 -4.11 6.94 -12.97
C ALA A 326 -3.47 8.33 -13.03
N PHE A 327 -2.16 8.38 -12.94
CA PHE A 327 -1.36 9.58 -13.10
C PHE A 327 -0.15 9.31 -14.00
N ASN A 328 0.44 10.37 -14.56
CA ASN A 328 1.67 10.29 -15.33
C ASN A 328 2.87 10.39 -14.38
N GLU A 329 3.59 9.31 -14.19
CA GLU A 329 4.77 9.25 -13.31
C GLU A 329 5.87 10.24 -13.74
N GLY A 330 6.02 10.49 -15.05
CA GLY A 330 7.04 11.41 -15.58
C GLY A 330 6.88 12.86 -15.13
N GLU A 331 5.71 13.27 -14.65
CA GLU A 331 5.44 14.62 -14.15
C GLU A 331 5.94 14.82 -12.71
N ASN A 332 6.13 13.75 -11.94
CA ASN A 332 6.50 13.81 -10.52
C ASN A 332 8.02 13.89 -10.30
N LEU A 333 8.86 13.69 -11.32
CA LEU A 333 10.31 13.51 -11.14
C LEU A 333 10.98 14.71 -10.47
N ILE A 334 10.62 15.92 -10.85
CA ILE A 334 11.22 17.15 -10.30
C ILE A 334 10.93 17.23 -8.81
N GLU A 335 9.68 16.97 -8.39
CA GLU A 335 9.30 16.99 -6.99
C GLU A 335 10.04 15.89 -6.19
N ILE A 336 10.23 14.71 -6.77
CA ILE A 336 10.99 13.61 -6.16
C ILE A 336 12.45 14.00 -5.94
N ILE A 337 13.08 14.67 -6.93
CA ILE A 337 14.45 15.16 -6.81
C ILE A 337 14.56 16.24 -5.73
N GLU A 338 13.61 17.18 -5.64
CA GLU A 338 13.61 18.20 -4.59
C GLU A 338 13.44 17.59 -3.20
N ARG A 339 12.58 16.59 -3.05
CA ARG A 339 12.45 15.85 -1.78
C ARG A 339 13.75 15.11 -1.43
N TYR A 340 14.46 14.56 -2.41
CA TYR A 340 15.78 13.98 -2.19
C TYR A 340 16.74 15.05 -1.67
N ARG A 341 16.82 16.23 -2.33
CA ARG A 341 17.69 17.35 -1.91
C ARG A 341 17.39 17.80 -0.48
N ILE A 342 16.12 17.90 -0.10
CA ILE A 342 15.74 18.30 1.26
C ILE A 342 16.19 17.26 2.30
N ARG A 343 16.15 15.98 1.96
CA ARG A 343 16.55 14.90 2.87
C ARG A 343 18.06 14.74 3.01
N GLU A 344 18.77 14.79 1.89
CA GLU A 344 20.20 14.49 1.82
C GLU A 344 21.08 15.75 1.91
N GLY A 345 20.49 16.94 1.79
CA GLY A 345 21.21 18.23 1.79
C GLY A 345 21.86 18.60 0.46
N HIS A 346 21.82 17.74 -0.55
CA HIS A 346 22.42 17.93 -1.87
C HIS A 346 21.57 17.27 -2.97
N TYR A 347 21.79 17.65 -4.23
CA TYR A 347 21.17 16.94 -5.35
C TYR A 347 21.82 15.57 -5.60
N PRO A 348 21.07 14.61 -6.20
CA PRO A 348 21.68 13.36 -6.63
C PRO A 348 22.67 13.60 -7.78
N GLU A 349 23.81 12.90 -7.78
CA GLU A 349 24.74 12.89 -8.92
C GLU A 349 24.06 12.30 -10.18
N ARG A 350 23.26 11.23 -9.96
CA ARG A 350 22.55 10.54 -11.03
C ARG A 350 21.15 10.11 -10.62
N VAL A 351 20.23 10.20 -11.59
CA VAL A 351 18.87 9.70 -11.48
C VAL A 351 18.68 8.55 -12.47
N LEU A 352 18.31 7.38 -11.97
CA LEU A 352 18.05 6.17 -12.75
C LEU A 352 16.54 5.93 -12.81
N ALA A 353 15.93 6.18 -13.97
CA ALA A 353 14.48 6.07 -14.16
C ALA A 353 14.15 5.48 -15.54
N ASP A 354 12.92 5.01 -15.73
CA ASP A 354 12.45 4.50 -17.02
C ASP A 354 12.29 5.65 -18.05
N GLY A 355 12.19 5.28 -19.32
CA GLY A 355 12.10 6.23 -20.44
C GLY A 355 10.94 7.22 -20.34
N ILE A 356 9.87 6.89 -19.61
CA ILE A 356 8.71 7.77 -19.40
C ILE A 356 9.06 9.05 -18.61
N TYR A 357 10.07 8.97 -17.73
CA TYR A 357 10.56 10.14 -16.96
C TYR A 357 11.43 11.10 -17.80
N ARG A 358 11.81 10.71 -19.02
CA ARG A 358 12.65 11.53 -19.89
C ARG A 358 11.83 12.48 -20.78
N ASN A 359 11.07 13.35 -20.18
CA ASN A 359 10.42 14.46 -20.88
C ASN A 359 11.37 15.67 -20.97
N ARG A 360 10.99 16.70 -21.74
CA ARG A 360 11.82 17.89 -21.97
C ARG A 360 12.07 18.68 -20.69
N ASP A 361 11.08 18.79 -19.83
CA ASP A 361 11.15 19.58 -18.60
C ASP A 361 12.10 18.91 -17.58
N ASN A 362 11.98 17.60 -17.38
CA ASN A 362 12.88 16.84 -16.53
C ASN A 362 14.33 16.87 -17.01
N LEU A 363 14.55 16.78 -18.33
CA LEU A 363 15.89 16.90 -18.91
C LEU A 363 16.50 18.29 -18.72
N ALA A 364 15.71 19.34 -18.92
CA ALA A 364 16.15 20.72 -18.72
C ALA A 364 16.47 20.98 -17.23
N TYR A 365 15.61 20.48 -16.34
CA TYR A 365 15.80 20.59 -14.90
C TYR A 365 17.08 19.85 -14.44
N CYS A 366 17.26 18.59 -14.81
CA CYS A 366 18.44 17.80 -14.46
C CYS A 366 19.74 18.45 -14.99
N LYS A 367 19.72 18.94 -16.25
CA LYS A 367 20.87 19.62 -16.83
C LYS A 367 21.25 20.90 -16.08
N ARG A 368 20.27 21.69 -15.65
CA ARG A 368 20.48 22.94 -14.89
C ARG A 368 21.16 22.66 -13.54
N ASN A 369 20.77 21.57 -12.89
CA ASN A 369 21.27 21.20 -11.56
C ASN A 369 22.45 20.22 -11.60
N GLY A 370 23.06 19.97 -12.77
CA GLY A 370 24.21 19.07 -12.89
C GLY A 370 23.90 17.60 -12.64
N ILE A 371 22.63 17.19 -12.76
CA ILE A 371 22.15 15.83 -12.48
C ILE A 371 22.19 14.98 -13.75
N ARG A 372 22.78 13.80 -13.71
CA ARG A 372 22.80 12.86 -14.81
C ARG A 372 21.54 11.97 -14.82
N LEU A 373 20.63 12.22 -15.77
CA LEU A 373 19.42 11.42 -15.95
C LEU A 373 19.66 10.27 -16.92
N LEU A 374 19.51 9.02 -16.46
CA LEU A 374 19.67 7.79 -17.28
C LEU A 374 18.79 7.80 -18.54
N GLY A 375 19.29 7.21 -19.59
CA GLY A 375 18.55 6.79 -20.78
C GLY A 375 19.02 7.44 -22.07
N LYS A 376 18.44 6.97 -23.17
CA LYS A 376 18.81 7.41 -24.52
C LYS A 376 18.38 8.85 -24.80
N PRO A 377 19.13 9.63 -25.55
CA PRO A 377 18.70 10.96 -25.99
C PRO A 377 17.33 10.92 -26.67
N LEU A 378 16.52 11.98 -26.49
CA LEU A 378 15.26 12.11 -27.20
C LEU A 378 15.53 12.43 -28.69
N GLY A 379 14.77 11.81 -29.57
CA GLY A 379 14.86 11.98 -30.99
C GLY A 379 15.94 11.13 -31.66
N ARG A 380 16.28 11.51 -32.93
CA ARG A 380 17.31 10.81 -33.72
C ARG A 380 18.70 11.06 -33.11
N PRO A 381 19.49 10.01 -32.81
CA PRO A 381 20.86 10.20 -32.31
C PRO A 381 21.68 11.06 -33.25
N LYS A 382 22.47 11.99 -32.71
CA LYS A 382 23.47 12.72 -33.51
C LYS A 382 24.55 11.75 -33.98
N LYS A 383 25.06 11.90 -35.20
CA LYS A 383 26.08 11.02 -35.80
C LYS A 383 27.34 10.88 -34.92
N ASP A 384 27.68 11.92 -34.17
CA ASP A 384 28.91 12.03 -33.37
C ASP A 384 28.66 11.82 -31.87
N ALA A 385 27.47 11.33 -31.46
CA ALA A 385 27.19 11.07 -30.06
C ALA A 385 27.88 9.79 -29.61
N VAL A 386 29.08 9.92 -29.06
CA VAL A 386 29.76 8.83 -28.36
C VAL A 386 29.02 8.62 -27.03
N MET A 387 28.17 7.60 -26.98
CA MET A 387 27.57 7.16 -25.72
C MET A 387 28.55 6.19 -25.06
N ASP A 388 28.92 6.48 -23.81
CA ASP A 388 29.71 5.53 -23.02
C ASP A 388 28.83 4.31 -22.73
N LYS A 389 28.98 3.27 -23.54
CA LYS A 389 28.22 2.02 -23.44
C LYS A 389 28.46 1.31 -22.11
N LYS A 390 29.66 1.46 -21.52
CA LYS A 390 29.97 0.84 -20.22
C LYS A 390 29.18 1.52 -19.11
N LEU A 391 29.17 2.87 -19.10
CA LEU A 391 28.44 3.64 -18.12
C LEU A 391 26.92 3.42 -18.23
N ALA A 392 26.37 3.43 -19.44
CA ALA A 392 24.95 3.17 -19.66
C ALA A 392 24.53 1.75 -19.19
N ARG A 393 25.41 0.77 -19.43
CA ARG A 393 25.15 -0.62 -18.96
C ARG A 393 25.24 -0.73 -17.44
N ALA A 394 26.17 -0.05 -16.79
CA ALA A 394 26.26 0.01 -15.34
C ALA A 394 25.00 0.62 -14.73
N ASP A 395 24.53 1.74 -15.27
CA ASP A 395 23.30 2.41 -14.83
C ASP A 395 22.06 1.53 -15.01
N GLU A 396 21.96 0.76 -16.09
CA GLU A 396 20.86 -0.20 -16.30
C GLU A 396 20.91 -1.33 -15.26
N ILE A 397 22.09 -1.82 -14.91
CA ILE A 397 22.27 -2.85 -13.87
C ILE A 397 21.84 -2.30 -12.50
N ASP A 398 22.27 -1.08 -12.16
CA ASP A 398 21.93 -0.44 -10.90
C ASP A 398 20.42 -0.16 -10.80
N ARG A 399 19.78 0.22 -11.92
CA ARG A 399 18.32 0.42 -11.98
C ARG A 399 17.52 -0.83 -11.62
N VAL A 400 18.05 -2.02 -11.87
CA VAL A 400 17.39 -3.29 -11.50
C VAL A 400 17.15 -3.41 -9.99
N GLU A 401 17.84 -2.61 -9.17
CA GLU A 401 17.63 -2.62 -7.72
C GLU A 401 16.18 -2.30 -7.34
N VAL A 402 15.55 -1.33 -7.97
CA VAL A 402 14.13 -1.00 -7.68
C VAL A 402 13.21 -2.17 -7.99
N GLU A 403 13.48 -2.92 -9.07
CA GLU A 403 12.69 -4.11 -9.43
C GLU A 403 12.87 -5.23 -8.38
N ARG A 404 14.08 -5.40 -7.83
CA ARG A 404 14.34 -6.32 -6.72
C ARG A 404 13.59 -5.91 -5.45
N LYS A 405 13.54 -4.60 -5.15
CA LYS A 405 12.76 -4.08 -4.02
C LYS A 405 11.28 -4.34 -4.23
N PHE A 406 10.73 -4.10 -5.42
CA PHE A 406 9.33 -4.42 -5.73
C PHE A 406 9.03 -5.92 -5.60
N SER A 407 9.90 -6.77 -6.11
CA SER A 407 9.75 -8.22 -5.97
C SER A 407 9.71 -8.64 -4.50
N HIS A 408 10.62 -8.10 -3.69
CA HIS A 408 10.69 -8.40 -2.27
C HIS A 408 9.47 -7.86 -1.50
N ALA A 409 9.06 -6.61 -1.75
CA ALA A 409 7.87 -6.02 -1.13
C ALA A 409 6.59 -6.81 -1.48
N LYS A 410 6.44 -7.21 -2.74
CA LYS A 410 5.29 -7.98 -3.23
C LYS A 410 5.29 -9.43 -2.73
N GLY A 411 6.43 -10.07 -2.69
CA GLY A 411 6.54 -11.48 -2.30
C GLY A 411 6.56 -11.73 -0.79
N SER A 412 7.15 -10.81 -0.01
CA SER A 412 7.41 -11.03 1.42
C SER A 412 6.68 -10.08 2.37
N PHE A 413 6.21 -8.92 1.88
CA PHE A 413 5.64 -7.87 2.74
C PHE A 413 4.24 -7.42 2.30
N GLY A 414 3.52 -8.24 1.54
CA GLY A 414 2.11 -8.06 1.24
C GLY A 414 1.75 -7.01 0.21
N LEU A 415 2.72 -6.30 -0.40
CA LEU A 415 2.45 -5.31 -1.44
C LEU A 415 1.85 -5.94 -2.72
N GLY A 416 2.00 -7.25 -2.90
CA GLY A 416 1.47 -8.01 -4.03
C GLY A 416 -0.05 -8.18 -4.02
N LEU A 417 -0.70 -8.04 -2.85
CA LEU A 417 -2.15 -8.10 -2.71
C LEU A 417 -2.61 -7.40 -1.43
N ILE A 418 -3.20 -6.22 -1.58
CA ILE A 418 -3.77 -5.45 -0.48
C ILE A 418 -5.15 -6.00 -0.12
N ARG A 419 -5.30 -6.54 1.09
CA ARG A 419 -6.52 -7.22 1.55
C ARG A 419 -7.50 -6.34 2.31
N THR A 420 -7.06 -5.17 2.77
CA THR A 420 -7.91 -4.19 3.46
C THR A 420 -8.96 -3.62 2.51
N ARG A 421 -10.15 -3.31 3.05
CA ARG A 421 -11.32 -2.93 2.23
C ARG A 421 -11.68 -1.45 2.26
N LEU A 422 -11.12 -0.68 3.18
CA LEU A 422 -11.32 0.76 3.25
C LEU A 422 -10.16 1.49 2.56
N LYS A 423 -10.43 2.62 1.93
CA LYS A 423 -9.42 3.40 1.18
C LYS A 423 -8.23 3.75 2.08
N GLU A 424 -8.51 4.32 3.24
CA GLU A 424 -7.49 4.76 4.20
C GLU A 424 -6.64 3.58 4.71
N THR A 425 -7.29 2.48 5.10
CA THR A 425 -6.56 1.30 5.59
C THR A 425 -5.77 0.59 4.49
N SER A 426 -6.16 0.75 3.23
CA SER A 426 -5.40 0.22 2.09
C SER A 426 -4.12 1.03 1.86
N GLN A 427 -4.18 2.34 1.99
CA GLN A 427 -2.99 3.20 1.95
C GLN A 427 -2.03 2.90 3.12
N THR A 428 -2.58 2.71 4.33
CA THR A 428 -1.80 2.25 5.50
C THR A 428 -1.11 0.92 5.25
N ALA A 429 -1.80 -0.06 4.65
CA ALA A 429 -1.22 -1.38 4.34
C ALA A 429 -0.07 -1.28 3.33
N ILE A 430 -0.17 -0.38 2.35
CA ILE A 430 0.91 -0.09 1.40
C ILE A 430 2.12 0.50 2.15
N ALA A 431 1.92 1.52 2.99
CA ALA A 431 2.98 2.15 3.76
C ALA A 431 3.67 1.15 4.72
N LEU A 432 2.90 0.28 5.37
CA LEU A 432 3.43 -0.81 6.22
C LEU A 432 4.29 -1.81 5.43
N SER A 433 3.92 -2.11 4.18
CA SER A 433 4.71 -3.00 3.34
C SER A 433 6.09 -2.41 3.04
N ILE A 434 6.16 -1.11 2.77
CA ILE A 434 7.43 -0.39 2.54
C ILE A 434 8.24 -0.27 3.83
N LEU A 435 7.60 0.09 4.94
CA LEU A 435 8.25 0.15 6.25
C LEU A 435 8.88 -1.19 6.64
N ALA A 436 8.15 -2.30 6.47
CA ALA A 436 8.66 -3.64 6.75
C ALA A 436 9.85 -4.03 5.85
N LEU A 437 9.82 -3.61 4.58
CA LEU A 437 10.93 -3.78 3.64
C LEU A 437 12.18 -3.04 4.12
N ASN A 438 12.03 -1.78 4.57
CA ASN A 438 13.14 -0.96 5.05
C ASN A 438 13.71 -1.44 6.40
N ILE A 439 12.86 -1.89 7.33
CA ILE A 439 13.31 -2.56 8.56
C ILE A 439 14.16 -3.81 8.22
N ALA A 440 13.74 -4.58 7.22
CA ALA A 440 14.53 -5.73 6.77
C ALA A 440 15.85 -5.33 6.11
N HIS A 441 15.92 -4.18 5.43
CA HIS A 441 17.15 -3.63 4.85
C HIS A 441 18.09 -3.13 5.94
N ALA A 442 17.63 -2.30 6.88
CA ALA A 442 18.40 -1.83 8.03
C ALA A 442 19.00 -3.00 8.83
N GLY A 443 18.22 -4.08 9.02
CA GLY A 443 18.73 -5.29 9.68
C GLY A 443 19.82 -6.04 8.89
N ARG A 444 19.91 -5.87 7.57
CA ARG A 444 21.03 -6.41 6.78
C ARG A 444 22.28 -5.58 6.95
N ILE A 445 22.17 -4.26 6.91
CA ILE A 445 23.27 -3.32 7.16
C ILE A 445 23.87 -3.59 8.53
N LEU A 446 23.06 -3.62 9.58
CA LEU A 446 23.55 -3.87 10.95
C LEU A 446 24.30 -5.21 11.08
N ARG A 447 23.82 -6.26 10.42
CA ARG A 447 24.51 -7.56 10.41
C ARG A 447 25.82 -7.53 9.65
N ALA A 448 25.90 -6.77 8.57
CA ALA A 448 27.14 -6.60 7.80
C ALA A 448 28.19 -5.86 8.64
N LEU A 449 27.82 -4.76 9.31
CA LEU A 449 28.69 -4.00 10.22
C LEU A 449 29.20 -4.85 11.38
N LEU A 450 28.32 -5.62 12.04
CA LEU A 450 28.73 -6.51 13.14
C LEU A 450 29.70 -7.60 12.68
N ARG A 451 29.53 -8.14 11.48
CA ARG A 451 30.48 -9.12 10.92
C ARG A 451 31.83 -8.48 10.63
N TRP A 452 31.82 -7.28 10.07
CA TRP A 452 33.05 -6.54 9.77
C TRP A 452 33.83 -6.19 11.05
N THR A 453 33.19 -5.67 12.10
CA THR A 453 33.81 -5.35 13.39
C THR A 453 34.36 -6.58 14.09
N LEU A 454 33.67 -7.72 14.04
CA LEU A 454 34.17 -8.98 14.58
C LEU A 454 35.38 -9.53 13.80
N ALA A 455 35.37 -9.39 12.48
CA ALA A 455 36.50 -9.78 11.63
C ALA A 455 37.72 -8.89 11.91
N SER A 456 37.53 -7.57 11.97
CA SER A 456 38.62 -6.60 12.29
C SER A 456 39.24 -6.84 13.66
N ARG A 457 38.44 -7.17 14.68
CA ARG A 457 38.96 -7.52 16.01
C ARG A 457 39.77 -8.83 16.01
N ARG A 458 39.38 -9.82 15.19
CA ARG A 458 40.16 -11.05 15.05
C ARG A 458 41.52 -10.80 14.41
N PHE A 459 41.63 -9.90 13.44
CA PHE A 459 42.90 -9.51 12.84
C PHE A 459 43.80 -8.74 13.83
N ALA A 460 43.22 -7.91 14.69
CA ALA A 460 43.96 -7.15 15.70
C ALA A 460 44.49 -7.99 16.88
N ILE A 461 43.99 -9.21 17.09
CA ILE A 461 44.45 -10.12 18.16
C ILE A 461 45.56 -11.07 17.64
N VAL A 462 45.77 -11.15 16.33
CA VAL A 462 46.74 -12.03 15.69
C VAL A 462 48.05 -11.29 15.32
N GLN A 463 48.12 -9.96 15.53
CA GLN A 463 49.33 -9.16 15.53
C GLN A 463 49.79 -8.92 16.97
#